data_197c18cb2bba2e5a314fc4ac7baa7177
#
_entry.id   197c18cb2bba2e5a314fc4ac7baa7177
#
_cell.length_a   1.000
_cell.length_b   1.000
_cell.length_c   1.000
_cell.angle_alpha   90.00
_cell.angle_beta   90.00
_cell.angle_gamma   90.00
#
_symmetry.space_group_name_H-M   'P 1'
#
loop_
_entity.id
_entity.type
_entity.pdbx_description
1 polymer ?
#
loop_
_entity_poly.entity_id
_entity_poly.type
_entity_poly.pdbx_seq_one_letter_code
_entity_poly.pdbx_strand_id
1 'polypeptide(L)'
;MQERAALEQLDRAALVALVLAQQARIAALEGQVAALTARVDELGGSPPAPPPAPPPPPFVKPARQARRARGARKRRGQAFGRRRMVPTRTVEHALEACPDCGTALGGGEVVRRRQVLHIPAAPVEVIEHVALRRVCPGCGHAHLPPLDLGEQVLDHQRVSVATMAYIATLRAVGRLPLRTIQWLLDALHGLRLSVGGLVGLLRAVAARAAPALETLRAGIRGSPVVQADETGWREDGANGYVWFFGTPELRYFRREASRGGAVVAEVLGDDFAGTLVSDFYAAYNRYIGPHQRCWAHRLRDVHDLRLAHPGDAGVAAWADALHALYREAARQAALDQPEAARLAAWDALERQLAALGQPFWAADCAAPQATLCRRVDLFLDELLMFVADPAVPADNNLAERSLRPLVIVRKISGGSRSTAGSETTMALASLFATWRAQGRDPLAACRLTLLTQTL
;
A
#
# COMPACT_ATOMS: atom_id res chain seq x y z
N MET A 1 4.08 -36.46 -9.46
CA MET A 1 5.41 -36.87 -9.98
C MET A 1 5.51 -38.39 -10.22
N GLN A 2 4.94 -39.25 -9.38
CA GLN A 2 4.98 -40.72 -9.54
C GLN A 2 4.25 -41.22 -10.80
N GLU A 3 3.09 -40.66 -11.18
CA GLU A 3 2.34 -41.08 -12.36
C GLU A 3 3.04 -40.77 -13.69
N ARG A 4 3.76 -39.68 -13.79
CA ARG A 4 4.53 -39.31 -14.99
C ARG A 4 5.70 -40.28 -15.23
N ALA A 5 6.41 -40.63 -14.17
CA ALA A 5 7.51 -41.61 -14.23
C ALA A 5 7.03 -43.01 -14.63
N ALA A 6 5.83 -43.40 -14.21
CA ALA A 6 5.21 -44.67 -14.63
C ALA A 6 4.83 -44.70 -16.11
N LEU A 7 4.34 -43.58 -16.64
CA LEU A 7 4.00 -43.40 -18.08
C LEU A 7 5.24 -43.41 -18.98
N GLU A 8 6.37 -42.89 -18.49
CA GLU A 8 7.64 -42.84 -19.25
C GLU A 8 8.31 -44.23 -19.35
N GLN A 9 7.86 -45.21 -18.57
CA GLN A 9 8.36 -46.60 -18.60
C GLN A 9 7.53 -47.53 -19.51
N LEU A 10 6.41 -47.07 -20.07
CA LEU A 10 5.58 -47.88 -20.95
C LEU A 10 6.16 -47.91 -22.35
N ASP A 11 6.11 -49.09 -22.99
CA ASP A 11 6.44 -49.21 -24.40
C ASP A 11 5.35 -48.57 -25.28
N ARG A 12 5.67 -48.41 -26.57
CA ARG A 12 4.77 -47.77 -27.53
C ARG A 12 3.42 -48.48 -27.64
N ALA A 13 3.40 -49.81 -27.55
CA ALA A 13 2.19 -50.60 -27.66
C ALA A 13 1.27 -50.41 -26.45
N ALA A 14 1.85 -50.39 -25.25
CA ALA A 14 1.16 -50.13 -23.99
C ALA A 14 0.61 -48.69 -23.92
N LEU A 15 1.36 -47.69 -24.41
CA LEU A 15 0.86 -46.30 -24.50
C LEU A 15 -0.33 -46.18 -25.48
N VAL A 16 -0.27 -46.84 -26.65
CA VAL A 16 -1.38 -46.84 -27.59
C VAL A 16 -2.61 -47.52 -27.01
N ALA A 17 -2.43 -48.68 -26.31
CA ALA A 17 -3.54 -49.35 -25.66
C ALA A 17 -4.17 -48.49 -24.54
N LEU A 18 -3.35 -47.77 -23.75
CA LEU A 18 -3.84 -46.84 -22.74
C LEU A 18 -4.63 -45.67 -23.33
N VAL A 19 -4.14 -45.07 -24.40
CA VAL A 19 -4.83 -43.98 -25.10
C VAL A 19 -6.17 -44.46 -25.65
N LEU A 20 -6.23 -45.63 -26.29
CA LEU A 20 -7.48 -46.20 -26.80
C LEU A 20 -8.47 -46.52 -25.66
N ALA A 21 -7.99 -47.05 -24.56
CA ALA A 21 -8.83 -47.30 -23.38
C ALA A 21 -9.39 -45.98 -22.80
N GLN A 22 -8.59 -44.91 -22.73
CA GLN A 22 -9.06 -43.60 -22.28
C GLN A 22 -10.06 -42.98 -23.26
N GLN A 23 -9.86 -43.12 -24.57
CA GLN A 23 -10.82 -42.64 -25.56
C GLN A 23 -12.17 -43.37 -25.44
N ALA A 24 -12.15 -44.70 -25.26
CA ALA A 24 -13.36 -45.48 -25.02
C ALA A 24 -14.08 -45.03 -23.73
N ARG A 25 -13.34 -44.72 -22.70
CA ARG A 25 -13.91 -44.21 -21.42
C ARG A 25 -14.50 -42.82 -21.56
N ILE A 26 -13.86 -41.92 -22.31
CA ILE A 26 -14.41 -40.60 -22.66
C ILE A 26 -15.72 -40.74 -23.40
N ALA A 27 -15.78 -41.56 -24.48
CA ALA A 27 -17.00 -41.79 -25.26
C ALA A 27 -18.12 -42.37 -24.39
N ALA A 28 -17.83 -43.29 -23.48
CA ALA A 28 -18.81 -43.83 -22.53
C ALA A 28 -19.36 -42.75 -21.57
N LEU A 29 -18.48 -41.87 -21.04
CA LEU A 29 -18.88 -40.76 -20.16
C LEU A 29 -19.71 -39.71 -20.94
N GLU A 30 -19.36 -39.39 -22.17
CA GLU A 30 -20.13 -38.49 -23.00
C GLU A 30 -21.55 -39.05 -23.29
N GLY A 31 -21.66 -40.36 -23.53
CA GLY A 31 -22.95 -41.03 -23.64
C GLY A 31 -23.79 -40.97 -22.36
N GLN A 32 -23.16 -41.14 -21.20
CA GLN A 32 -23.84 -41.01 -19.90
C GLN A 32 -24.31 -39.56 -19.64
N VAL A 33 -23.49 -38.56 -19.96
CA VAL A 33 -23.87 -37.16 -19.86
C VAL A 33 -25.03 -36.82 -20.76
N ALA A 34 -25.01 -37.28 -22.01
CA ALA A 34 -26.13 -37.09 -22.96
C ALA A 34 -27.43 -37.73 -22.44
N ALA A 35 -27.36 -38.97 -21.93
CA ALA A 35 -28.52 -39.65 -21.35
C ALA A 35 -29.09 -38.97 -20.10
N LEU A 36 -28.20 -38.45 -19.22
CA LEU A 36 -28.62 -37.68 -18.04
C LEU A 36 -29.22 -36.35 -18.44
N THR A 37 -28.69 -35.67 -19.46
CA THR A 37 -29.23 -34.41 -19.96
C THR A 37 -30.63 -34.61 -20.54
N ALA A 38 -30.82 -35.64 -21.38
CA ALA A 38 -32.14 -35.96 -21.91
C ALA A 38 -33.17 -36.29 -20.79
N ARG A 39 -32.75 -36.98 -19.73
CA ARG A 39 -33.59 -37.30 -18.61
C ARG A 39 -33.98 -36.08 -17.75
N VAL A 40 -33.10 -35.09 -17.65
CA VAL A 40 -33.36 -33.77 -17.02
C VAL A 40 -34.37 -32.99 -17.87
N ASP A 41 -34.26 -33.01 -19.17
CA ASP A 41 -35.17 -32.35 -20.10
C ASP A 41 -36.59 -33.01 -20.07
N GLU A 42 -36.65 -34.33 -19.97
CA GLU A 42 -37.92 -35.10 -19.79
C GLU A 42 -38.64 -34.78 -18.48
N LEU A 43 -37.89 -34.48 -17.42
CA LEU A 43 -38.48 -34.15 -16.12
C LEU A 43 -38.99 -32.68 -16.03
N GLY A 44 -38.93 -31.93 -17.16
CA GLY A 44 -39.50 -30.57 -17.27
C GLY A 44 -38.91 -29.53 -16.33
N GLY A 45 -37.76 -29.84 -15.73
CA GLY A 45 -37.04 -28.91 -14.86
C GLY A 45 -36.01 -28.11 -15.66
N SER A 46 -36.25 -26.82 -15.83
CA SER A 46 -35.12 -25.94 -16.12
C SER A 46 -34.05 -26.17 -15.05
N PRO A 47 -32.77 -26.35 -15.42
CA PRO A 47 -31.73 -26.48 -14.41
C PRO A 47 -31.82 -25.28 -13.46
N PRO A 48 -31.71 -25.49 -12.14
CA PRO A 48 -31.67 -24.36 -11.20
C PRO A 48 -30.58 -23.42 -11.68
N ALA A 49 -30.90 -22.12 -11.71
CA ALA A 49 -29.90 -21.10 -12.05
C ALA A 49 -28.62 -21.40 -11.26
N PRO A 50 -27.44 -21.39 -11.90
CA PRO A 50 -26.20 -21.63 -11.18
C PRO A 50 -26.17 -20.71 -9.96
N PRO A 51 -25.72 -21.18 -8.79
CA PRO A 51 -25.66 -20.34 -7.61
C PRO A 51 -24.93 -19.05 -7.97
N PRO A 52 -25.41 -17.89 -7.51
CA PRO A 52 -24.77 -16.62 -7.82
C PRO A 52 -23.29 -16.76 -7.51
N ALA A 53 -22.45 -16.36 -8.50
CA ALA A 53 -21.01 -16.41 -8.33
C ALA A 53 -20.66 -15.73 -6.99
N PRO A 54 -19.75 -16.29 -6.19
CA PRO A 54 -19.37 -15.66 -4.92
C PRO A 54 -18.99 -14.21 -5.20
N PRO A 55 -19.37 -13.26 -4.34
CA PRO A 55 -19.06 -11.86 -4.54
C PRO A 55 -17.54 -11.72 -4.77
N PRO A 56 -17.12 -10.92 -5.76
CA PRO A 56 -15.70 -10.75 -6.02
C PRO A 56 -15.03 -10.28 -4.73
N PRO A 57 -13.78 -10.71 -4.46
CA PRO A 57 -13.07 -10.27 -3.28
C PRO A 57 -13.15 -8.74 -3.12
N PRO A 58 -13.20 -8.18 -1.91
CA PRO A 58 -13.48 -6.75 -1.68
C PRO A 58 -12.50 -5.77 -2.35
N PHE A 59 -11.37 -6.27 -2.87
CA PHE A 59 -10.41 -5.51 -3.66
C PHE A 59 -10.66 -5.57 -5.18
N VAL A 60 -11.56 -6.43 -5.65
CA VAL A 60 -11.97 -6.48 -7.06
C VAL A 60 -13.19 -5.59 -7.20
N LYS A 61 -13.01 -4.42 -7.78
CA LYS A 61 -14.14 -3.59 -8.17
C LYS A 61 -15.04 -4.40 -9.10
N PRO A 62 -16.36 -4.48 -8.85
CA PRO A 62 -17.27 -5.16 -9.76
C PRO A 62 -17.06 -4.64 -11.16
N ALA A 63 -17.08 -5.54 -12.16
CA ALA A 63 -16.96 -5.17 -13.56
C ALA A 63 -17.95 -4.02 -13.82
N ARG A 64 -17.47 -2.89 -14.31
CA ARG A 64 -18.33 -1.75 -14.62
C ARG A 64 -19.41 -2.27 -15.56
N GLN A 65 -20.67 -2.19 -15.15
CA GLN A 65 -21.79 -2.40 -16.05
C GLN A 65 -21.51 -1.65 -17.35
N ALA A 66 -21.79 -2.29 -18.49
CA ALA A 66 -21.51 -1.76 -19.81
C ALA A 66 -21.89 -0.28 -19.85
N ARG A 67 -20.92 0.58 -20.14
CA ARG A 67 -21.14 2.03 -20.17
C ARG A 67 -22.33 2.28 -21.07
N ARG A 68 -23.37 2.92 -20.55
CA ARG A 68 -24.44 3.53 -21.38
C ARG A 68 -23.77 4.18 -22.58
N ALA A 69 -24.34 3.95 -23.78
CA ALA A 69 -23.84 4.49 -25.04
C ALA A 69 -23.33 5.92 -24.84
N ARG A 70 -22.07 6.15 -25.23
CA ARG A 70 -21.44 7.46 -25.07
C ARG A 70 -22.28 8.48 -25.85
N GLY A 71 -23.03 9.32 -25.16
CA GLY A 71 -23.54 10.53 -25.75
C GLY A 71 -22.39 11.32 -26.40
N ALA A 72 -22.70 12.06 -27.44
CA ALA A 72 -21.72 12.82 -28.22
C ALA A 72 -20.69 13.48 -27.29
N ARG A 73 -19.40 13.23 -27.55
CA ARG A 73 -18.31 13.82 -26.77
C ARG A 73 -18.50 15.34 -26.77
N LYS A 74 -18.74 15.95 -25.60
CA LYS A 74 -18.67 17.41 -25.46
C LYS A 74 -17.33 17.87 -26.04
N ARG A 75 -17.35 18.62 -27.13
CA ARG A 75 -16.15 19.30 -27.63
C ARG A 75 -15.63 20.21 -26.52
N ARG A 76 -14.43 19.94 -26.03
CA ARG A 76 -13.76 20.83 -25.10
C ARG A 76 -13.36 22.10 -25.84
N GLY A 77 -13.73 23.26 -25.32
CA GLY A 77 -13.38 24.56 -25.92
C GLY A 77 -11.88 24.91 -25.88
N GLN A 78 -11.09 24.19 -25.08
CA GLN A 78 -9.64 24.30 -25.05
C GLN A 78 -8.99 22.95 -25.31
N ALA A 79 -8.06 22.91 -26.25
CA ALA A 79 -7.19 21.78 -26.48
C ALA A 79 -6.12 21.76 -25.38
N PHE A 80 -6.10 20.69 -24.55
CA PHE A 80 -4.99 20.45 -23.63
C PHE A 80 -3.78 19.95 -24.43
N GLY A 81 -3.00 20.89 -24.97
CA GLY A 81 -1.66 20.60 -25.50
C GLY A 81 -0.72 20.24 -24.35
N ARG A 82 0.23 19.32 -24.58
CA ARG A 82 1.31 19.08 -23.62
C ARG A 82 2.15 20.37 -23.50
N ARG A 83 2.39 20.82 -22.26
CA ARG A 83 3.24 21.98 -22.02
C ARG A 83 4.63 21.70 -22.59
N ARG A 84 5.14 22.61 -23.42
CA ARG A 84 6.51 22.50 -23.94
C ARG A 84 7.50 22.73 -22.80
N MET A 85 8.54 21.92 -22.77
CA MET A 85 9.67 22.08 -21.86
C MET A 85 10.70 23.05 -22.46
N VAL A 86 11.52 23.64 -21.61
CA VAL A 86 12.70 24.40 -22.07
C VAL A 86 13.66 23.41 -22.73
N PRO A 87 14.03 23.60 -24.01
CA PRO A 87 14.94 22.68 -24.68
C PRO A 87 16.35 22.77 -24.09
N THR A 88 16.97 21.64 -23.83
CA THR A 88 18.37 21.55 -23.40
C THR A 88 19.34 21.58 -24.61
N ARG A 89 18.84 21.24 -25.79
CA ARG A 89 19.58 21.30 -27.08
C ARG A 89 18.58 21.59 -28.21
N THR A 90 18.96 22.46 -29.12
CA THR A 90 18.21 22.70 -30.36
C THR A 90 19.02 22.14 -31.53
N VAL A 91 18.38 21.42 -32.42
CA VAL A 91 18.92 20.94 -33.68
C VAL A 91 18.12 21.62 -34.78
N GLU A 92 18.82 22.39 -35.61
CA GLU A 92 18.23 23.03 -36.78
C GLU A 92 18.35 22.11 -37.98
N HIS A 93 17.30 22.03 -38.76
CA HIS A 93 17.22 21.28 -39.99
C HIS A 93 16.95 22.30 -41.11
N ALA A 94 17.95 22.62 -41.90
CA ALA A 94 17.85 23.50 -43.04
C ALA A 94 18.49 22.81 -44.26
N LEU A 95 18.03 23.18 -45.44
CA LEU A 95 18.71 22.79 -46.66
C LEU A 95 19.89 23.73 -46.89
N GLU A 96 21.06 23.18 -47.15
CA GLU A 96 22.27 23.96 -47.44
C GLU A 96 22.31 24.51 -48.86
N ALA A 97 21.61 23.83 -49.77
CA ALA A 97 21.50 24.25 -51.17
C ALA A 97 20.06 24.03 -51.69
N CYS A 98 19.67 24.83 -52.66
CA CYS A 98 18.41 24.71 -53.37
C CYS A 98 18.36 23.40 -54.16
N PRO A 99 17.37 22.54 -53.96
CA PRO A 99 17.23 21.27 -54.67
C PRO A 99 16.99 21.40 -56.18
N ASP A 100 16.51 22.59 -56.62
CA ASP A 100 16.18 22.81 -58.03
C ASP A 100 17.36 23.39 -58.85
N CYS A 101 18.19 24.27 -58.23
CA CYS A 101 19.25 24.97 -58.99
C CYS A 101 20.64 24.91 -58.32
N GLY A 102 20.78 24.26 -57.13
CA GLY A 102 22.06 24.11 -56.45
C GLY A 102 22.60 25.37 -55.75
N THR A 103 21.90 26.51 -55.82
CA THR A 103 22.37 27.74 -55.17
C THR A 103 22.36 27.58 -53.65
N ALA A 104 23.45 28.02 -52.97
CA ALA A 104 23.58 28.00 -51.52
C ALA A 104 22.41 28.76 -50.82
N LEU A 105 21.82 28.15 -49.85
CA LEU A 105 20.72 28.72 -49.09
C LEU A 105 21.23 29.15 -47.72
N GLY A 106 20.84 30.36 -47.29
CA GLY A 106 21.17 30.92 -45.97
C GLY A 106 19.92 31.54 -45.32
N GLY A 107 19.96 31.70 -44.02
CA GLY A 107 18.84 32.23 -43.23
C GLY A 107 17.62 31.30 -43.18
N GLY A 108 16.44 31.83 -42.94
CA GLY A 108 15.19 31.10 -42.92
C GLY A 108 14.31 31.43 -41.70
N GLU A 109 13.04 31.05 -41.79
CA GLU A 109 12.08 31.18 -40.69
C GLU A 109 11.71 29.81 -40.10
N VAL A 110 11.36 29.78 -38.80
CA VAL A 110 10.98 28.56 -38.12
C VAL A 110 9.54 28.24 -38.43
N VAL A 111 9.28 27.31 -39.36
CA VAL A 111 7.98 26.87 -39.79
C VAL A 111 7.37 25.85 -38.80
N ARG A 112 8.22 24.98 -38.20
CA ARG A 112 7.73 23.90 -37.34
C ARG A 112 8.70 23.65 -36.19
N ARG A 113 8.17 23.46 -34.98
CA ARG A 113 8.93 23.02 -33.80
C ARG A 113 8.37 21.70 -33.30
N ARG A 114 9.25 20.70 -33.10
CA ARG A 114 8.91 19.41 -32.48
C ARG A 114 9.91 19.14 -31.37
N GLN A 115 9.40 18.82 -30.18
CA GLN A 115 10.25 18.38 -29.08
C GLN A 115 10.27 16.86 -29.00
N VAL A 116 11.46 16.29 -28.87
CA VAL A 116 11.71 14.88 -28.58
C VAL A 116 12.34 14.83 -27.19
N LEU A 117 11.71 14.11 -26.27
CA LEU A 117 12.25 13.87 -24.94
C LEU A 117 13.08 12.59 -24.99
N HIS A 118 14.34 12.69 -24.64
CA HIS A 118 15.30 11.58 -24.67
C HIS A 118 15.93 11.42 -23.29
N ILE A 119 15.96 10.19 -22.76
CA ILE A 119 16.69 9.83 -21.55
C ILE A 119 17.99 9.17 -22.01
N PRO A 120 19.15 9.83 -21.82
CA PRO A 120 20.43 9.26 -22.19
C PRO A 120 20.76 8.05 -21.29
N ALA A 121 21.56 7.12 -21.79
CA ALA A 121 22.13 6.08 -20.97
C ALA A 121 22.99 6.73 -19.87
N ALA A 122 22.82 6.26 -18.63
CA ALA A 122 23.57 6.74 -17.47
C ALA A 122 24.32 5.54 -16.86
N PRO A 123 25.49 5.13 -17.45
CA PRO A 123 26.29 4.05 -16.91
C PRO A 123 26.80 4.40 -15.51
N VAL A 124 27.10 3.37 -14.71
CA VAL A 124 27.72 3.57 -13.40
C VAL A 124 29.10 4.23 -13.59
N GLU A 125 29.37 5.25 -12.80
CA GLU A 125 30.70 5.84 -12.67
C GLU A 125 31.48 5.04 -11.63
N VAL A 126 32.68 4.60 -12.01
CA VAL A 126 33.61 3.90 -11.12
C VAL A 126 34.74 4.86 -10.74
N ILE A 127 34.71 5.30 -9.48
CA ILE A 127 35.70 6.23 -8.93
C ILE A 127 36.71 5.42 -8.13
N GLU A 128 38.00 5.47 -8.52
CA GLU A 128 39.09 4.86 -7.78
C GLU A 128 39.82 5.91 -6.96
N HIS A 129 39.81 5.75 -5.64
CA HIS A 129 40.55 6.62 -4.73
C HIS A 129 41.90 6.00 -4.38
N VAL A 130 42.98 6.67 -4.72
CA VAL A 130 44.34 6.19 -4.52
C VAL A 130 45.06 7.06 -3.50
N ALA A 131 45.42 6.50 -2.34
CA ALA A 131 46.25 7.14 -1.35
C ALA A 131 47.77 6.90 -1.66
N LEU A 132 48.53 7.94 -1.83
CA LEU A 132 49.96 7.85 -2.12
C LEU A 132 50.78 8.07 -0.86
N ARG A 133 51.61 7.07 -0.51
CA ARG A 133 52.66 7.23 0.48
C ARG A 133 53.84 8.00 -0.12
N ARG A 134 54.22 9.10 0.50
CA ARG A 134 55.40 9.89 0.06
C ARG A 134 56.43 9.96 1.17
N VAL A 135 57.70 9.89 0.79
CA VAL A 135 58.85 10.07 1.69
C VAL A 135 59.31 11.50 1.59
N CYS A 136 59.46 12.19 2.71
CA CYS A 136 59.97 13.55 2.75
C CYS A 136 61.50 13.54 2.41
N PRO A 137 61.95 14.26 1.37
CA PRO A 137 63.35 14.29 1.03
C PRO A 137 64.24 15.02 2.06
N GLY A 138 63.63 15.85 2.91
CA GLY A 138 64.35 16.60 3.94
C GLY A 138 64.56 15.85 5.26
N CYS A 139 63.60 15.10 5.71
CA CYS A 139 63.66 14.40 7.01
C CYS A 139 63.58 12.86 6.91
N GLY A 140 63.38 12.31 5.70
CA GLY A 140 63.28 10.88 5.47
C GLY A 140 61.98 10.20 5.97
N HIS A 141 61.07 10.94 6.61
CA HIS A 141 59.85 10.38 7.11
C HIS A 141 58.82 10.10 5.98
N ALA A 142 58.14 8.99 6.12
CA ALA A 142 57.06 8.60 5.20
C ALA A 142 55.69 9.06 5.69
N HIS A 143 54.96 9.73 4.81
CA HIS A 143 53.62 10.24 5.11
C HIS A 143 52.58 9.58 4.21
N LEU A 144 51.42 9.19 4.83
CA LEU A 144 50.28 8.65 4.14
C LEU A 144 49.10 9.59 4.47
N PRO A 145 48.37 10.15 3.50
CA PRO A 145 47.20 10.95 3.78
C PRO A 145 46.07 10.07 4.31
N PRO A 146 45.19 10.56 5.18
CA PRO A 146 43.94 9.87 5.52
C PRO A 146 43.08 9.78 4.23
N LEU A 147 42.48 8.63 4.02
CA LEU A 147 41.49 8.44 2.96
C LEU A 147 40.13 8.68 3.57
N ASP A 148 39.69 9.92 3.64
CA ASP A 148 38.38 10.30 4.08
C ASP A 148 37.45 10.42 2.88
N LEU A 149 36.50 9.49 2.76
CA LEU A 149 35.48 9.46 1.71
C LEU A 149 34.12 10.03 2.22
N GLY A 150 34.07 10.44 3.48
CA GLY A 150 33.02 11.17 4.19
C GLY A 150 31.61 11.00 3.65
N GLU A 151 31.14 12.00 2.91
CA GLU A 151 29.77 12.02 2.37
C GLU A 151 29.53 11.09 1.16
N GLN A 152 30.57 10.50 0.59
CA GLN A 152 30.42 9.68 -0.62
C GLN A 152 30.09 8.22 -0.31
N VAL A 153 30.69 7.67 0.76
CA VAL A 153 30.59 6.25 1.11
C VAL A 153 30.34 6.09 2.61
N LEU A 154 29.46 5.19 3.00
CA LEU A 154 29.26 4.83 4.40
C LEU A 154 30.19 3.67 4.77
N ASP A 155 30.98 3.84 5.81
CA ASP A 155 31.88 2.81 6.34
C ASP A 155 32.75 2.14 5.24
N HIS A 156 32.69 0.83 5.12
CA HIS A 156 33.41 0.03 4.13
C HIS A 156 32.58 -0.31 2.88
N GLN A 157 31.48 0.40 2.63
CA GLN A 157 30.62 0.13 1.46
C GLN A 157 31.35 0.51 0.15
N ARG A 158 31.13 -0.29 -0.88
CA ARG A 158 31.64 0.02 -2.24
C ARG A 158 30.67 0.82 -3.08
N VAL A 159 29.48 1.06 -2.55
CA VAL A 159 28.38 1.75 -3.23
C VAL A 159 28.17 3.10 -2.53
N SER A 160 28.10 4.17 -3.32
CA SER A 160 27.92 5.51 -2.78
C SER A 160 26.58 5.67 -2.03
N VAL A 161 26.55 6.63 -1.09
CA VAL A 161 25.33 7.03 -0.38
C VAL A 161 24.19 7.36 -1.33
N ALA A 162 24.48 8.04 -2.44
CA ALA A 162 23.49 8.37 -3.46
C ALA A 162 22.90 7.11 -4.11
N THR A 163 23.73 6.12 -4.43
CA THR A 163 23.27 4.85 -5.01
C THR A 163 22.53 3.99 -3.98
N MET A 164 22.95 4.00 -2.70
CA MET A 164 22.21 3.34 -1.62
C MET A 164 20.80 3.92 -1.47
N ALA A 165 20.66 5.23 -1.44
CA ALA A 165 19.39 5.93 -1.38
C ALA A 165 18.51 5.63 -2.62
N TYR A 166 19.09 5.57 -3.80
CA TYR A 166 18.39 5.18 -5.03
C TYR A 166 17.84 3.77 -4.97
N ILE A 167 18.65 2.79 -4.54
CA ILE A 167 18.20 1.39 -4.36
C ILE A 167 17.10 1.28 -3.31
N ALA A 168 17.23 1.98 -2.18
CA ALA A 168 16.20 2.01 -1.13
C ALA A 168 14.89 2.62 -1.65
N THR A 169 14.97 3.68 -2.48
CA THR A 169 13.81 4.30 -3.12
C THR A 169 13.11 3.35 -4.09
N LEU A 170 13.87 2.64 -4.93
CA LEU A 170 13.31 1.61 -5.83
C LEU A 170 12.57 0.52 -5.03
N ARG A 171 13.11 0.12 -3.88
CA ARG A 171 12.49 -0.88 -3.02
C ARG A 171 11.27 -0.33 -2.28
N ALA A 172 11.37 0.80 -1.59
CA ALA A 172 10.35 1.31 -0.69
C ALA A 172 9.20 2.02 -1.44
N VAL A 173 9.52 2.93 -2.37
CA VAL A 173 8.54 3.70 -3.15
C VAL A 173 8.11 2.93 -4.38
N GLY A 174 9.07 2.39 -5.14
CA GLY A 174 8.81 1.59 -6.33
C GLY A 174 8.20 0.22 -6.03
N ARG A 175 8.35 -0.29 -4.81
CA ARG A 175 7.88 -1.61 -4.38
C ARG A 175 8.43 -2.76 -5.22
N LEU A 176 9.60 -2.55 -5.85
CA LEU A 176 10.18 -3.51 -6.77
C LEU A 176 10.77 -4.72 -6.02
N PRO A 177 10.57 -5.94 -6.54
CA PRO A 177 11.30 -7.12 -6.09
C PRO A 177 12.81 -6.95 -6.24
N LEU A 178 13.60 -7.56 -5.35
CA LEU A 178 15.06 -7.43 -5.39
C LEU A 178 15.67 -7.89 -6.72
N ARG A 179 15.15 -8.96 -7.32
CA ARG A 179 15.60 -9.43 -8.65
C ARG A 179 15.30 -8.43 -9.77
N THR A 180 14.18 -7.72 -9.66
CA THR A 180 13.85 -6.64 -10.61
C THR A 180 14.78 -5.44 -10.44
N ILE A 181 15.11 -5.07 -9.19
CA ILE A 181 16.12 -4.03 -8.90
C ILE A 181 17.49 -4.44 -9.46
N GLN A 182 17.91 -5.69 -9.21
CA GLN A 182 19.16 -6.24 -9.75
C GLN A 182 19.22 -6.12 -11.27
N TRP A 183 18.16 -6.54 -11.96
CA TRP A 183 18.05 -6.46 -13.41
C TRP A 183 18.09 -5.00 -13.92
N LEU A 184 17.36 -4.09 -13.29
CA LEU A 184 17.35 -2.67 -13.66
C LEU A 184 18.72 -2.02 -13.51
N LEU A 185 19.44 -2.31 -12.42
CA LEU A 185 20.77 -1.77 -12.18
C LEU A 185 21.77 -2.26 -13.24
N ASP A 186 21.72 -3.53 -13.62
CA ASP A 186 22.56 -4.07 -14.69
C ASP A 186 22.15 -3.52 -16.06
N ALA A 187 20.87 -3.58 -16.41
CA ALA A 187 20.38 -3.20 -17.73
C ALA A 187 20.49 -1.69 -18.05
N LEU A 188 20.24 -0.83 -17.04
CA LEU A 188 20.22 0.62 -17.24
C LEU A 188 21.56 1.30 -16.93
N HIS A 189 22.33 0.73 -16.00
CA HIS A 189 23.54 1.36 -15.47
C HIS A 189 24.81 0.49 -15.61
N GLY A 190 24.69 -0.78 -15.98
CA GLY A 190 25.82 -1.71 -15.98
C GLY A 190 26.33 -2.06 -14.58
N LEU A 191 25.56 -1.75 -13.53
CA LEU A 191 25.93 -2.02 -12.15
C LEU A 191 25.46 -3.42 -11.75
N ARG A 192 26.39 -4.35 -11.60
CA ARG A 192 26.13 -5.74 -11.21
C ARG A 192 26.25 -5.93 -9.71
N LEU A 193 25.10 -6.13 -9.05
CA LEU A 193 25.00 -6.47 -7.63
C LEU A 193 24.28 -7.81 -7.47
N SER A 194 24.72 -8.63 -6.52
CA SER A 194 23.99 -9.84 -6.15
C SER A 194 22.74 -9.49 -5.33
N VAL A 195 21.73 -10.38 -5.31
CA VAL A 195 20.56 -10.20 -4.45
C VAL A 195 20.97 -10.11 -2.96
N GLY A 196 21.97 -10.91 -2.54
CA GLY A 196 22.54 -10.81 -1.18
C GLY A 196 23.17 -9.45 -0.92
N GLY A 197 23.91 -8.89 -1.90
CA GLY A 197 24.44 -7.52 -1.83
C GLY A 197 23.37 -6.46 -1.68
N LEU A 198 22.27 -6.56 -2.44
CA LEU A 198 21.12 -5.66 -2.29
C LEU A 198 20.47 -5.76 -0.91
N VAL A 199 20.31 -6.98 -0.36
CA VAL A 199 19.82 -7.17 1.01
C VAL A 199 20.75 -6.52 2.03
N GLY A 200 22.06 -6.72 1.88
CA GLY A 200 23.07 -6.09 2.76
C GLY A 200 23.02 -4.57 2.71
N LEU A 201 22.91 -3.98 1.52
CA LEU A 201 22.76 -2.52 1.34
C LEU A 201 21.48 -1.99 2.01
N LEU A 202 20.34 -2.62 1.82
CA LEU A 202 19.09 -2.19 2.42
C LEU A 202 19.12 -2.29 3.95
N ARG A 203 19.77 -3.32 4.50
CA ARG A 203 20.02 -3.45 5.95
C ARG A 203 20.92 -2.33 6.46
N ALA A 204 21.99 -2.00 5.74
CA ALA A 204 22.86 -0.89 6.10
C ALA A 204 22.11 0.44 6.08
N VAL A 205 21.25 0.69 5.09
CA VAL A 205 20.36 1.87 5.05
C VAL A 205 19.45 1.92 6.29
N ALA A 206 18.78 0.83 6.63
CA ALA A 206 17.89 0.77 7.78
C ALA A 206 18.65 0.96 9.10
N ALA A 207 19.82 0.33 9.27
CA ALA A 207 20.66 0.47 10.45
C ALA A 207 21.17 1.91 10.62
N ARG A 208 21.65 2.53 9.54
CA ARG A 208 22.10 3.93 9.57
C ARG A 208 20.98 4.91 9.91
N ALA A 209 19.75 4.62 9.48
CA ALA A 209 18.57 5.44 9.74
C ALA A 209 17.85 5.10 11.07
N ALA A 210 18.40 4.22 11.91
CA ALA A 210 17.77 3.83 13.18
C ALA A 210 17.47 5.01 14.10
N PRO A 211 18.36 6.03 14.28
CA PRO A 211 18.03 7.20 15.10
C PRO A 211 16.85 8.01 14.56
N ALA A 212 16.73 8.14 13.25
CA ALA A 212 15.59 8.79 12.59
C ALA A 212 14.28 8.00 12.83
N LEU A 213 14.35 6.67 12.86
CA LEU A 213 13.21 5.82 13.17
C LEU A 213 12.75 5.95 14.61
N GLU A 214 13.68 6.07 15.56
CA GLU A 214 13.34 6.33 16.97
C GLU A 214 12.74 7.72 17.17
N THR A 215 13.25 8.74 16.48
CA THR A 215 12.65 10.09 16.47
C THR A 215 11.21 10.03 15.95
N LEU A 216 10.97 9.28 14.88
CA LEU A 216 9.63 9.06 14.33
C LEU A 216 8.71 8.37 15.35
N ARG A 217 9.19 7.32 16.01
CA ARG A 217 8.45 6.61 17.06
C ARG A 217 8.10 7.50 18.23
N ALA A 218 9.05 8.31 18.70
CA ALA A 218 8.82 9.31 19.73
C ALA A 218 7.76 10.35 19.31
N GLY A 219 7.81 10.80 18.04
CA GLY A 219 6.79 11.68 17.47
C GLY A 219 5.39 11.06 17.46
N ILE A 220 5.25 9.76 17.16
CA ILE A 220 3.96 9.05 17.29
C ILE A 220 3.47 9.07 18.73
N ARG A 221 4.33 8.77 19.70
CA ARG A 221 3.98 8.79 21.15
C ARG A 221 3.56 10.15 21.66
N GLY A 222 4.17 11.22 21.17
CA GLY A 222 3.83 12.59 21.52
C GLY A 222 2.67 13.20 20.73
N SER A 223 2.03 12.45 19.83
CA SER A 223 0.96 12.99 18.98
C SER A 223 -0.39 13.00 19.69
N PRO A 224 -1.20 14.05 19.53
CA PRO A 224 -2.51 14.14 20.19
C PRO A 224 -3.52 13.13 19.59
N VAL A 225 -3.36 12.72 18.35
CA VAL A 225 -4.24 11.75 17.69
C VAL A 225 -3.40 10.78 16.87
N VAL A 226 -3.58 9.48 17.10
CA VAL A 226 -2.89 8.41 16.37
C VAL A 226 -3.91 7.46 15.76
N GLN A 227 -3.81 7.19 14.47
CA GLN A 227 -4.58 6.16 13.79
C GLN A 227 -3.79 4.86 13.74
N ALA A 228 -4.44 3.74 14.06
CA ALA A 228 -3.81 2.42 14.06
C ALA A 228 -4.66 1.39 13.30
N ASP A 229 -3.96 0.46 12.63
CA ASP A 229 -4.56 -0.67 11.92
C ASP A 229 -3.50 -1.75 11.72
N GLU A 230 -3.88 -2.98 11.43
CA GLU A 230 -2.95 -4.07 11.18
C GLU A 230 -3.35 -4.90 9.97
N THR A 231 -2.36 -5.57 9.38
CA THR A 231 -2.59 -6.52 8.27
C THR A 231 -1.68 -7.74 8.42
N GLY A 232 -2.14 -8.89 7.92
CA GLY A 232 -1.33 -10.10 7.92
C GLY A 232 -0.01 -9.90 7.17
N TRP A 233 1.07 -10.49 7.67
CA TRP A 233 2.39 -10.55 7.04
C TRP A 233 2.99 -11.93 7.25
N ARG A 234 3.67 -12.47 6.24
CA ARG A 234 4.35 -13.76 6.38
C ARG A 234 5.84 -13.55 6.53
N GLU A 235 6.45 -14.29 7.45
CA GLU A 235 7.87 -14.31 7.66
C GLU A 235 8.34 -15.77 7.69
N ASP A 236 9.19 -16.12 6.76
CA ASP A 236 9.69 -17.49 6.56
C ASP A 236 8.58 -18.56 6.54
N GLY A 237 7.46 -18.24 5.88
CA GLY A 237 6.29 -19.11 5.81
C GLY A 237 5.35 -19.03 7.02
N ALA A 238 5.81 -18.55 8.18
CA ALA A 238 4.98 -18.36 9.36
C ALA A 238 4.08 -17.11 9.24
N ASN A 239 2.86 -17.20 9.78
CA ASN A 239 1.94 -16.06 9.82
C ASN A 239 2.37 -15.09 10.91
N GLY A 240 2.24 -13.81 10.61
CA GLY A 240 2.45 -12.70 11.52
C GLY A 240 1.67 -11.49 11.03
N TYR A 241 1.94 -10.32 11.59
CA TYR A 241 1.19 -9.10 11.32
C TYR A 241 2.13 -7.91 11.16
N VAL A 242 1.72 -6.95 10.36
CA VAL A 242 2.27 -5.61 10.34
C VAL A 242 1.25 -4.70 10.98
N TRP A 243 1.69 -4.01 12.00
CA TRP A 243 0.97 -2.96 12.68
C TRP A 243 1.38 -1.61 12.11
N PHE A 244 0.41 -0.76 11.95
CA PHE A 244 0.58 0.63 11.55
C PHE A 244 0.13 1.54 12.69
N PHE A 245 0.91 2.59 12.94
CA PHE A 245 0.54 3.72 13.80
C PHE A 245 0.93 5.00 13.05
N GLY A 246 0.03 5.97 12.98
CA GLY A 246 0.34 7.17 12.21
C GLY A 246 -0.58 8.36 12.44
N THR A 247 -0.08 9.50 12.00
CA THR A 247 -0.75 10.80 11.96
C THR A 247 -0.84 11.30 10.52
N PRO A 248 -1.40 12.48 10.21
CA PRO A 248 -1.30 13.06 8.88
C PRO A 248 0.13 13.18 8.33
N GLU A 249 1.16 13.34 9.20
CA GLU A 249 2.55 13.57 8.81
C GLU A 249 3.49 12.40 9.10
N LEU A 250 3.16 11.50 10.03
CA LEU A 250 4.02 10.41 10.48
C LEU A 250 3.44 9.05 10.15
N ARG A 251 4.29 8.10 9.77
CA ARG A 251 3.92 6.72 9.43
C ARG A 251 4.90 5.76 10.07
N TYR A 252 4.44 4.95 11.01
CA TYR A 252 5.25 3.95 11.68
C TYR A 252 4.68 2.56 11.42
N PHE A 253 5.53 1.65 10.97
CA PHE A 253 5.17 0.26 10.73
C PHE A 253 6.03 -0.64 11.60
N ARG A 254 5.41 -1.65 12.18
CA ARG A 254 6.10 -2.66 12.99
C ARG A 254 5.60 -4.06 12.64
N ARG A 255 6.50 -5.01 12.49
CA ARG A 255 6.15 -6.42 12.32
C ARG A 255 6.10 -7.11 13.67
N GLU A 256 5.04 -7.89 13.89
CA GLU A 256 4.89 -8.74 15.06
C GLU A 256 4.40 -10.14 14.69
N ALA A 257 4.76 -11.13 15.51
CA ALA A 257 4.28 -12.50 15.36
C ALA A 257 2.81 -12.60 15.80
N SER A 258 2.42 -11.81 16.81
CA SER A 258 1.09 -11.81 17.41
C SER A 258 0.22 -10.67 16.89
N ARG A 259 -1.08 -10.91 16.88
CA ARG A 259 -2.13 -9.89 16.68
C ARG A 259 -2.67 -9.38 18.04
N GLY A 260 -1.98 -9.66 19.14
CA GLY A 260 -2.43 -9.28 20.50
C GLY A 260 -2.23 -7.80 20.82
N GLY A 261 -3.03 -7.30 21.77
CA GLY A 261 -3.05 -5.88 22.16
C GLY A 261 -1.79 -5.37 22.88
N ALA A 262 -0.86 -6.26 23.27
CA ALA A 262 0.42 -5.83 23.85
C ALA A 262 1.21 -4.91 22.91
N VAL A 263 1.09 -5.10 21.59
CA VAL A 263 1.76 -4.28 20.57
C VAL A 263 1.36 -2.82 20.66
N VAL A 264 0.09 -2.55 20.96
CA VAL A 264 -0.43 -1.18 21.10
C VAL A 264 0.29 -0.46 22.26
N ALA A 265 0.37 -1.10 23.43
CA ALA A 265 1.08 -0.55 24.60
C ALA A 265 2.58 -0.39 24.35
N GLU A 266 3.22 -1.38 23.71
CA GLU A 266 4.65 -1.31 23.39
C GLU A 266 5.02 -0.19 22.41
N VAL A 267 4.15 0.11 21.44
CA VAL A 267 4.41 1.17 20.46
C VAL A 267 4.05 2.54 21.02
N LEU A 268 2.87 2.69 21.59
CA LEU A 268 2.40 3.98 22.12
C LEU A 268 3.08 4.35 23.46
N GLY A 269 3.39 3.35 24.27
CA GLY A 269 3.89 3.53 25.65
C GLY A 269 2.74 3.71 26.63
N ASP A 270 3.06 3.51 27.91
CA ASP A 270 2.09 3.62 29.00
C ASP A 270 1.67 5.08 29.27
N ASP A 271 2.51 6.05 28.86
CA ASP A 271 2.29 7.49 29.03
C ASP A 271 1.51 8.13 27.86
N PHE A 272 1.09 7.36 26.87
CA PHE A 272 0.35 7.91 25.74
C PHE A 272 -1.03 8.42 26.21
N ALA A 273 -1.24 9.72 26.12
CA ALA A 273 -2.48 10.39 26.52
C ALA A 273 -3.34 10.90 25.35
N GLY A 274 -2.89 10.66 24.10
CA GLY A 274 -3.60 11.10 22.90
C GLY A 274 -4.82 10.22 22.57
N THR A 275 -5.63 10.64 21.62
CA THR A 275 -6.77 9.85 21.12
C THR A 275 -6.28 8.78 20.13
N LEU A 276 -6.64 7.52 20.39
CA LEU A 276 -6.43 6.42 19.45
C LEU A 276 -7.62 6.29 18.50
N VAL A 277 -7.37 6.22 17.20
CA VAL A 277 -8.40 5.93 16.18
C VAL A 277 -8.16 4.56 15.59
N SER A 278 -9.13 3.66 15.69
CA SER A 278 -9.00 2.28 15.19
C SER A 278 -10.31 1.72 14.68
N ASP A 279 -10.29 0.49 14.17
CA ASP A 279 -11.48 -0.31 13.97
C ASP A 279 -11.99 -0.92 15.30
N PHE A 280 -12.92 -1.89 15.22
CA PHE A 280 -13.51 -2.58 16.38
C PHE A 280 -12.71 -3.83 16.80
N TYR A 281 -11.48 -4.01 16.35
CA TYR A 281 -10.68 -5.16 16.73
C TYR A 281 -10.31 -5.12 18.21
N ALA A 282 -10.52 -6.23 18.92
CA ALA A 282 -10.40 -6.32 20.38
C ALA A 282 -8.98 -5.98 20.92
N ALA A 283 -7.93 -6.09 20.11
CA ALA A 283 -6.59 -5.74 20.53
C ALA A 283 -6.46 -4.27 20.96
N TYR A 284 -7.25 -3.37 20.35
CA TYR A 284 -7.24 -1.94 20.66
C TYR A 284 -7.95 -1.61 21.98
N ASN A 285 -8.77 -2.53 22.53
CA ASN A 285 -9.42 -2.35 23.83
C ASN A 285 -8.41 -2.34 25.00
N ARG A 286 -7.15 -2.71 24.75
CA ARG A 286 -6.09 -2.60 25.76
C ARG A 286 -5.68 -1.15 26.03
N TYR A 287 -5.93 -0.25 25.10
CA TYR A 287 -5.73 1.18 25.32
C TYR A 287 -6.93 1.73 26.13
N ILE A 288 -6.66 2.36 27.26
CA ILE A 288 -7.70 2.83 28.21
C ILE A 288 -7.96 4.33 28.04
N GLY A 289 -7.14 5.05 27.24
CA GLY A 289 -7.30 6.49 26.98
C GLY A 289 -8.41 6.81 25.97
N PRO A 290 -8.54 8.08 25.57
CA PRO A 290 -9.54 8.51 24.60
C PRO A 290 -9.45 7.71 23.28
N HIS A 291 -10.60 7.24 22.80
CA HIS A 291 -10.65 6.35 21.63
C HIS A 291 -11.76 6.78 20.67
N GLN A 292 -11.48 6.72 19.38
CA GLN A 292 -12.48 6.86 18.31
C GLN A 292 -12.56 5.58 17.49
N ARG A 293 -13.73 4.95 17.45
CA ARG A 293 -13.99 3.80 16.57
C ARG A 293 -14.41 4.25 15.18
N CYS A 294 -13.91 3.54 14.18
CA CYS A 294 -14.09 3.88 12.77
C CYS A 294 -15.55 3.76 12.30
N TRP A 295 -16.17 4.87 11.94
CA TRP A 295 -17.52 4.89 11.35
C TRP A 295 -17.62 4.21 10.00
N ALA A 296 -16.57 4.20 9.19
CA ALA A 296 -16.61 3.52 7.90
C ALA A 296 -16.86 2.01 8.05
N HIS A 297 -16.28 1.37 9.09
CA HIS A 297 -16.56 -0.03 9.42
C HIS A 297 -17.99 -0.22 9.92
N ARG A 298 -18.45 0.67 10.79
CA ARG A 298 -19.83 0.62 11.30
C ARG A 298 -20.87 0.73 10.18
N LEU A 299 -20.69 1.69 9.27
CA LEU A 299 -21.61 1.90 8.15
C LEU A 299 -21.56 0.73 7.15
N ARG A 300 -20.43 0.07 7.01
CA ARG A 300 -20.30 -1.17 6.22
C ARG A 300 -21.09 -2.31 6.85
N ASP A 301 -20.96 -2.53 8.17
CA ASP A 301 -21.73 -3.54 8.89
C ASP A 301 -23.25 -3.32 8.74
N VAL A 302 -23.70 -2.06 8.79
CA VAL A 302 -25.11 -1.69 8.57
C VAL A 302 -25.54 -1.97 7.13
N HIS A 303 -24.70 -1.66 6.16
CA HIS A 303 -24.97 -1.97 4.76
C HIS A 303 -25.12 -3.48 4.53
N ASP A 304 -24.19 -4.27 5.09
CA ASP A 304 -24.20 -5.72 4.97
C ASP A 304 -25.45 -6.33 5.66
N LEU A 305 -25.87 -5.78 6.82
CA LEU A 305 -27.11 -6.15 7.47
C LEU A 305 -28.33 -5.90 6.58
N ARG A 306 -28.41 -4.73 5.91
CA ARG A 306 -29.51 -4.43 4.97
C ARG A 306 -29.53 -5.39 3.79
N LEU A 307 -28.37 -5.79 3.28
CA LEU A 307 -28.27 -6.77 2.20
C LEU A 307 -28.69 -8.18 2.65
N ALA A 308 -28.43 -8.54 3.91
CA ALA A 308 -28.82 -9.83 4.48
C ALA A 308 -30.32 -9.91 4.76
N HIS A 309 -30.99 -8.77 4.98
CA HIS A 309 -32.43 -8.69 5.30
C HIS A 309 -33.19 -7.76 4.34
N PRO A 310 -33.22 -8.07 3.02
CA PRO A 310 -33.90 -7.26 2.03
C PRO A 310 -35.42 -7.31 2.26
N GLY A 311 -36.06 -6.17 2.43
CA GLY A 311 -37.51 -6.08 2.68
C GLY A 311 -37.90 -6.05 4.16
N ASP A 312 -36.97 -6.18 5.10
CA ASP A 312 -37.25 -5.93 6.52
C ASP A 312 -37.35 -4.42 6.77
N ALA A 313 -38.60 -3.94 6.99
CA ALA A 313 -38.83 -2.50 7.19
C ALA A 313 -38.23 -1.99 8.51
N GLY A 314 -38.09 -2.83 9.53
CA GLY A 314 -37.49 -2.49 10.82
C GLY A 314 -35.98 -2.29 10.68
N VAL A 315 -35.28 -3.18 9.98
CA VAL A 315 -33.85 -3.04 9.64
C VAL A 315 -33.63 -1.81 8.78
N ALA A 316 -34.47 -1.59 7.77
CA ALA A 316 -34.33 -0.43 6.87
C ALA A 316 -34.48 0.89 7.64
N ALA A 317 -35.55 1.02 8.45
CA ALA A 317 -35.80 2.24 9.24
C ALA A 317 -34.69 2.50 10.27
N TRP A 318 -34.20 1.48 10.97
CA TRP A 318 -33.10 1.59 11.90
C TRP A 318 -31.80 2.02 11.20
N ALA A 319 -31.49 1.42 10.07
CA ALA A 319 -30.31 1.76 9.28
C ALA A 319 -30.35 3.20 8.76
N ASP A 320 -31.52 3.66 8.27
CA ASP A 320 -31.70 5.03 7.79
C ASP A 320 -31.58 6.05 8.92
N ALA A 321 -32.09 5.74 10.13
CA ALA A 321 -31.93 6.55 11.33
C ALA A 321 -30.45 6.65 11.75
N LEU A 322 -29.72 5.55 11.75
CA LEU A 322 -28.28 5.55 12.07
C LEU A 322 -27.46 6.37 11.03
N HIS A 323 -27.78 6.25 9.74
CA HIS A 323 -27.17 7.06 8.71
C HIS A 323 -27.49 8.56 8.84
N ALA A 324 -28.72 8.90 9.27
CA ALA A 324 -29.10 10.28 9.52
C ALA A 324 -28.32 10.87 10.72
N LEU A 325 -28.20 10.10 11.81
CA LEU A 325 -27.42 10.47 12.97
C LEU A 325 -25.93 10.70 12.60
N TYR A 326 -25.31 9.80 11.86
CA TYR A 326 -23.94 9.98 11.40
C TYR A 326 -23.77 11.21 10.54
N ARG A 327 -24.70 11.50 9.62
CA ARG A 327 -24.66 12.72 8.80
C ARG A 327 -24.76 13.98 9.64
N GLU A 328 -25.60 13.96 10.66
CA GLU A 328 -25.71 15.08 11.61
C GLU A 328 -24.43 15.23 12.43
N ALA A 329 -23.86 14.13 12.95
CA ALA A 329 -22.58 14.16 13.64
C ALA A 329 -21.45 14.72 12.77
N ALA A 330 -21.36 14.28 11.50
CA ALA A 330 -20.39 14.81 10.54
C ALA A 330 -20.62 16.31 10.22
N ARG A 331 -21.87 16.74 10.18
CA ARG A 331 -22.21 18.15 10.02
C ARG A 331 -21.77 18.98 11.23
N GLN A 332 -22.04 18.51 12.44
CA GLN A 332 -21.62 19.18 13.69
C GLN A 332 -20.10 19.28 13.81
N ALA A 333 -19.39 18.20 13.49
CA ALA A 333 -17.93 18.19 13.50
C ALA A 333 -17.30 19.18 12.50
N ALA A 334 -17.98 19.48 11.39
CA ALA A 334 -17.51 20.40 10.37
C ALA A 334 -17.81 21.89 10.68
N LEU A 335 -18.58 22.17 11.73
CA LEU A 335 -18.89 23.55 12.11
C LEU A 335 -17.72 24.19 12.88
N ASP A 336 -17.40 25.41 12.52
CA ASP A 336 -16.52 26.23 13.35
C ASP A 336 -17.33 26.82 14.52
N GLN A 337 -17.25 26.13 15.66
CA GLN A 337 -18.06 26.45 16.85
C GLN A 337 -17.21 26.32 18.15
N PRO A 338 -17.59 27.04 19.21
CA PRO A 338 -16.93 26.95 20.50
C PRO A 338 -16.95 25.53 21.07
N GLU A 339 -15.95 25.19 21.90
CA GLU A 339 -15.83 23.88 22.54
C GLU A 339 -17.09 23.46 23.30
N ALA A 340 -17.67 24.38 24.09
CA ALA A 340 -18.92 24.11 24.82
C ALA A 340 -20.08 23.70 23.90
N ALA A 341 -20.17 24.29 22.69
CA ALA A 341 -21.20 23.90 21.73
C ALA A 341 -20.90 22.53 21.11
N ARG A 342 -19.64 22.20 20.85
CA ARG A 342 -19.22 20.86 20.38
C ARG A 342 -19.54 19.77 21.40
N LEU A 343 -19.21 20.01 22.67
CA LEU A 343 -19.50 19.08 23.75
C LEU A 343 -21.01 18.87 23.95
N ALA A 344 -21.80 19.95 23.87
CA ALA A 344 -23.27 19.84 23.92
C ALA A 344 -23.82 19.06 22.72
N ALA A 345 -23.28 19.24 21.51
CA ALA A 345 -23.67 18.48 20.33
C ALA A 345 -23.25 17.00 20.46
N TRP A 346 -22.06 16.72 20.95
CA TRP A 346 -21.58 15.37 21.23
C TRP A 346 -22.52 14.65 22.20
N ASP A 347 -22.82 15.24 23.36
CA ASP A 347 -23.71 14.69 24.39
C ASP A 347 -25.15 14.44 23.86
N ALA A 348 -25.69 15.36 23.04
CA ALA A 348 -26.99 15.20 22.42
C ALA A 348 -27.02 14.05 21.41
N LEU A 349 -25.97 13.91 20.57
CA LEU A 349 -25.85 12.83 19.57
C LEU A 349 -25.62 11.48 20.23
N GLU A 350 -24.86 11.43 21.32
CA GLU A 350 -24.63 10.21 22.09
C GLU A 350 -25.92 9.67 22.70
N ARG A 351 -26.75 10.54 23.32
CA ARG A 351 -28.09 10.16 23.79
C ARG A 351 -29.00 9.66 22.68
N GLN A 352 -28.95 10.27 21.49
CA GLN A 352 -29.72 9.82 20.33
C GLN A 352 -29.23 8.44 19.84
N LEU A 353 -27.91 8.23 19.80
CA LEU A 353 -27.31 6.96 19.40
C LEU A 353 -27.66 5.85 20.40
N ALA A 354 -27.61 6.13 21.71
CA ALA A 354 -28.03 5.22 22.75
C ALA A 354 -29.51 4.86 22.60
N ALA A 355 -30.38 5.86 22.44
CA ALA A 355 -31.81 5.67 22.27
C ALA A 355 -32.16 4.80 21.03
N LEU A 356 -31.40 4.93 19.95
CA LEU A 356 -31.57 4.11 18.75
C LEU A 356 -31.17 2.65 18.95
N GLY A 357 -30.22 2.37 19.84
CA GLY A 357 -29.73 1.02 20.18
C GLY A 357 -30.50 0.35 21.27
N GLN A 358 -30.97 1.10 22.30
CA GLN A 358 -31.55 0.61 23.56
C GLN A 358 -32.64 -0.46 23.39
N PRO A 359 -33.61 -0.37 22.44
CA PRO A 359 -34.62 -1.41 22.25
C PRO A 359 -34.07 -2.79 21.91
N PHE A 360 -32.79 -2.89 21.51
CA PHE A 360 -32.15 -4.08 20.99
C PHE A 360 -31.00 -4.59 21.88
N TRP A 361 -30.75 -4.00 23.05
CA TRP A 361 -29.60 -4.36 23.90
C TRP A 361 -29.77 -5.67 24.67
N ALA A 362 -31.03 -6.10 24.91
CA ALA A 362 -31.28 -7.34 25.62
C ALA A 362 -30.53 -8.53 24.98
N ALA A 363 -29.94 -9.39 25.82
CA ALA A 363 -29.08 -10.48 25.35
C ALA A 363 -29.87 -11.51 24.50
N ASP A 364 -31.15 -11.65 24.78
CA ASP A 364 -32.14 -12.55 24.12
C ASP A 364 -32.87 -11.88 22.94
N CYS A 365 -32.54 -10.62 22.62
CA CYS A 365 -33.15 -9.91 21.50
C CYS A 365 -32.81 -10.59 20.18
N ALA A 366 -33.82 -11.13 19.49
CA ALA A 366 -33.71 -11.84 18.23
C ALA A 366 -33.72 -10.92 16.99
N ALA A 367 -33.85 -9.60 17.16
CA ALA A 367 -33.88 -8.66 16.05
C ALA A 367 -32.55 -8.71 15.26
N PRO A 368 -32.57 -8.67 13.91
CA PRO A 368 -31.36 -8.75 13.09
C PRO A 368 -30.30 -7.74 13.45
N GLN A 369 -30.67 -6.50 13.83
CA GLN A 369 -29.77 -5.42 14.23
C GLN A 369 -29.21 -5.52 15.65
N ALA A 370 -29.75 -6.44 16.51
CA ALA A 370 -29.39 -6.51 17.93
C ALA A 370 -27.88 -6.61 18.21
N THR A 371 -27.16 -7.43 17.45
CA THR A 371 -25.70 -7.55 17.59
C THR A 371 -24.99 -6.23 17.32
N LEU A 372 -25.43 -5.47 16.32
CA LEU A 372 -24.85 -4.16 16.02
C LEU A 372 -25.22 -3.14 17.08
N CYS A 373 -26.43 -3.19 17.62
CA CYS A 373 -26.87 -2.29 18.70
C CYS A 373 -26.10 -2.54 19.99
N ARG A 374 -25.87 -3.80 20.39
CA ARG A 374 -25.02 -4.12 21.56
C ARG A 374 -23.56 -3.69 21.37
N ARG A 375 -23.05 -3.70 20.14
CA ARG A 375 -21.71 -3.15 19.87
C ARG A 375 -21.70 -1.62 19.93
N VAL A 376 -22.80 -0.95 19.61
CA VAL A 376 -22.94 0.51 19.83
C VAL A 376 -22.89 0.80 21.32
N ASP A 377 -23.66 0.08 22.12
CA ASP A 377 -23.66 0.22 23.58
C ASP A 377 -22.27 0.07 24.20
N LEU A 378 -21.56 -1.01 23.81
CA LEU A 378 -20.20 -1.29 24.30
C LEU A 378 -19.17 -0.22 24.01
N PHE A 379 -19.31 0.53 22.89
CA PHE A 379 -18.37 1.53 22.41
C PHE A 379 -19.01 2.90 22.25
N LEU A 380 -20.06 3.20 23.02
CA LEU A 380 -20.84 4.42 22.86
C LEU A 380 -19.97 5.67 22.96
N ASP A 381 -19.14 5.75 24.02
CA ASP A 381 -18.23 6.85 24.31
C ASP A 381 -17.12 7.01 23.23
N GLU A 382 -16.85 5.93 22.48
CA GLU A 382 -15.77 5.87 21.47
C GLU A 382 -16.27 6.15 20.03
N LEU A 383 -17.57 6.41 19.85
CA LEU A 383 -18.12 6.56 18.50
C LEU A 383 -18.24 8.01 18.03
N LEU A 384 -18.26 8.98 18.95
CA LEU A 384 -18.56 10.38 18.61
C LEU A 384 -17.48 11.37 19.03
N MET A 385 -16.27 10.90 19.43
CA MET A 385 -15.13 11.75 19.79
C MET A 385 -14.78 12.79 18.73
N PHE A 386 -14.96 12.45 17.44
CA PHE A 386 -14.72 13.38 16.32
C PHE A 386 -15.68 14.59 16.29
N VAL A 387 -16.77 14.56 17.05
CA VAL A 387 -17.67 15.73 17.23
C VAL A 387 -17.13 16.64 18.34
N ALA A 388 -16.63 16.03 19.40
CA ALA A 388 -16.06 16.77 20.54
C ALA A 388 -14.71 17.41 20.18
N ASP A 389 -13.85 16.67 19.47
CA ASP A 389 -12.52 17.13 19.05
C ASP A 389 -12.38 17.12 17.51
N PRO A 390 -12.25 18.29 16.86
CA PRO A 390 -12.11 18.40 15.42
C PRO A 390 -10.78 17.85 14.89
N ALA A 391 -9.78 17.60 15.73
CA ALA A 391 -8.55 16.92 15.33
C ALA A 391 -8.73 15.42 15.14
N VAL A 392 -9.78 14.83 15.71
CA VAL A 392 -10.08 13.41 15.64
C VAL A 392 -10.90 13.09 14.39
N PRO A 393 -10.43 12.24 13.48
CA PRO A 393 -11.21 11.84 12.31
C PRO A 393 -12.29 10.81 12.68
N ALA A 394 -13.44 10.87 12.03
CA ALA A 394 -14.53 9.90 12.20
C ALA A 394 -14.18 8.50 11.68
N ASP A 395 -13.17 8.37 10.82
CA ASP A 395 -12.80 7.11 10.19
C ASP A 395 -11.30 6.81 10.31
N ASN A 396 -10.94 5.54 10.06
CA ASN A 396 -9.56 5.07 10.09
C ASN A 396 -8.93 4.93 8.69
N ASN A 397 -9.44 5.66 7.71
CA ASN A 397 -9.04 5.57 6.31
C ASN A 397 -7.55 5.86 6.07
N LEU A 398 -6.90 6.67 6.90
CA LEU A 398 -5.48 6.96 6.80
C LEU A 398 -4.66 5.70 7.07
N ALA A 399 -4.98 4.95 8.13
CA ALA A 399 -4.31 3.71 8.46
C ALA A 399 -4.51 2.65 7.37
N GLU A 400 -5.76 2.44 6.92
CA GLU A 400 -6.06 1.53 5.82
C GLU A 400 -5.26 1.86 4.55
N ARG A 401 -5.23 3.15 4.14
CA ARG A 401 -4.47 3.60 2.96
C ARG A 401 -2.97 3.42 3.14
N SER A 402 -2.45 3.61 4.36
CA SER A 402 -1.03 3.47 4.67
C SER A 402 -0.55 2.02 4.61
N LEU A 403 -1.39 1.05 4.95
CA LEU A 403 -1.09 -0.37 4.84
C LEU A 403 -1.12 -0.92 3.40
N ARG A 404 -1.88 -0.31 2.48
CA ARG A 404 -2.03 -0.80 1.10
C ARG A 404 -0.72 -1.05 0.36
N PRO A 405 0.33 -0.20 0.46
CA PRO A 405 1.62 -0.46 -0.17
C PRO A 405 2.27 -1.76 0.30
N LEU A 406 2.21 -2.06 1.60
CA LEU A 406 2.76 -3.29 2.18
C LEU A 406 1.92 -4.52 1.80
N VAL A 407 0.60 -4.40 1.70
CA VAL A 407 -0.26 -5.45 1.15
C VAL A 407 0.15 -5.79 -0.29
N ILE A 408 0.48 -4.79 -1.12
CA ILE A 408 0.98 -5.00 -2.49
C ILE A 408 2.34 -5.71 -2.45
N VAL A 409 3.28 -5.26 -1.61
CA VAL A 409 4.60 -5.89 -1.45
C VAL A 409 4.45 -7.36 -1.03
N ARG A 410 3.56 -7.65 -0.06
CA ARG A 410 3.23 -9.01 0.35
C ARG A 410 2.71 -9.87 -0.79
N LYS A 411 1.81 -9.35 -1.62
CA LYS A 411 1.28 -10.08 -2.79
C LYS A 411 2.34 -10.38 -3.85
N ILE A 412 3.34 -9.51 -3.98
CA ILE A 412 4.44 -9.68 -4.95
C ILE A 412 5.51 -10.64 -4.41
N SER A 413 5.91 -10.50 -3.12
CA SER A 413 7.07 -11.19 -2.54
C SER A 413 6.71 -12.35 -1.61
N GLY A 414 5.45 -12.51 -1.25
CA GLY A 414 5.00 -13.52 -0.26
C GLY A 414 5.39 -13.17 1.19
N GLY A 415 5.87 -11.95 1.46
CA GLY A 415 6.36 -11.49 2.76
C GLY A 415 7.89 -11.46 2.83
N SER A 416 8.47 -11.66 4.02
CA SER A 416 9.90 -11.69 4.29
C SER A 416 10.41 -13.12 4.53
N ARG A 417 11.74 -13.32 4.44
CA ARG A 417 12.39 -14.62 4.67
C ARG A 417 13.14 -14.67 6.01
N SER A 418 13.11 -13.60 6.80
CA SER A 418 13.76 -13.53 8.11
C SER A 418 13.27 -12.30 8.87
N THR A 419 13.43 -12.32 10.19
CA THR A 419 13.12 -11.20 11.09
C THR A 419 13.86 -9.93 10.69
N ALA A 420 15.17 -10.02 10.44
CA ALA A 420 15.94 -8.87 9.97
C ALA A 420 15.47 -8.32 8.61
N GLY A 421 14.91 -9.18 7.74
CA GLY A 421 14.29 -8.75 6.48
C GLY A 421 12.96 -8.02 6.69
N SER A 422 12.16 -8.47 7.67
CA SER A 422 10.93 -7.80 8.08
C SER A 422 11.25 -6.44 8.70
N GLU A 423 12.14 -6.37 9.68
CA GLU A 423 12.57 -5.14 10.34
C GLU A 423 13.10 -4.11 9.33
N THR A 424 13.98 -4.53 8.42
CA THR A 424 14.47 -3.68 7.34
C THR A 424 13.31 -3.13 6.48
N THR A 425 12.36 -3.99 6.13
CA THR A 425 11.21 -3.59 5.31
C THR A 425 10.31 -2.59 6.04
N MET A 426 10.05 -2.81 7.34
CA MET A 426 9.23 -1.91 8.16
C MET A 426 9.92 -0.57 8.42
N ALA A 427 11.22 -0.58 8.71
CA ALA A 427 12.01 0.65 8.87
C ALA A 427 11.97 1.52 7.60
N LEU A 428 12.27 0.93 6.45
CA LEU A 428 12.21 1.64 5.16
C LEU A 428 10.79 2.11 4.84
N ALA A 429 9.77 1.27 5.07
CA ALA A 429 8.38 1.67 4.85
C ALA A 429 7.99 2.87 5.72
N SER A 430 8.38 2.87 7.00
CA SER A 430 8.10 3.96 7.94
C SER A 430 8.72 5.28 7.50
N LEU A 431 10.01 5.29 7.20
CA LEU A 431 10.74 6.49 6.79
C LEU A 431 10.21 7.04 5.46
N PHE A 432 10.14 6.19 4.44
CA PHE A 432 9.73 6.63 3.10
C PHE A 432 8.25 7.07 3.04
N ALA A 433 7.37 6.43 3.80
CA ALA A 433 5.98 6.84 3.89
C ALA A 433 5.83 8.16 4.66
N THR A 434 6.63 8.38 5.71
CA THR A 434 6.69 9.64 6.46
C THR A 434 7.16 10.80 5.60
N TRP A 435 8.30 10.67 4.93
CA TRP A 435 8.80 11.74 4.04
C TRP A 435 7.78 12.12 2.96
N ARG A 436 7.10 11.13 2.39
CA ARG A 436 6.02 11.39 1.42
C ARG A 436 4.81 12.08 2.04
N ALA A 437 4.43 11.72 3.25
CA ALA A 437 3.35 12.36 3.97
C ALA A 437 3.67 13.83 4.27
N GLN A 438 4.94 14.13 4.54
CA GLN A 438 5.47 15.49 4.73
C GLN A 438 5.72 16.26 3.44
N GLY A 439 5.43 15.68 2.27
CA GLY A 439 5.67 16.31 0.96
C GLY A 439 7.15 16.41 0.57
N ARG A 440 8.05 15.72 1.28
CA ARG A 440 9.50 15.70 0.96
C ARG A 440 9.78 14.74 -0.20
N ASP A 441 10.82 15.05 -0.98
CA ASP A 441 11.36 14.09 -1.95
C ASP A 441 12.01 12.91 -1.21
N PRO A 442 11.49 11.68 -1.36
CA PRO A 442 11.99 10.53 -0.60
C PRO A 442 13.43 10.15 -0.92
N LEU A 443 13.90 10.39 -2.16
CA LEU A 443 15.28 10.10 -2.55
C LEU A 443 16.25 11.06 -1.87
N ALA A 444 15.95 12.36 -1.91
CA ALA A 444 16.74 13.39 -1.25
C ALA A 444 16.70 13.23 0.28
N ALA A 445 15.52 12.94 0.84
CA ALA A 445 15.38 12.73 2.27
C ALA A 445 16.16 11.49 2.75
N CYS A 446 16.12 10.38 2.01
CA CYS A 446 16.92 9.19 2.33
C CYS A 446 18.42 9.50 2.32
N ARG A 447 18.90 10.20 1.29
CA ARG A 447 20.30 10.60 1.21
C ARG A 447 20.71 11.46 2.41
N LEU A 448 19.90 12.46 2.77
CA LEU A 448 20.16 13.32 3.91
C LEU A 448 20.21 12.51 5.22
N THR A 449 19.23 11.65 5.44
CA THR A 449 19.16 10.80 6.66
C THR A 449 20.38 9.86 6.74
N LEU A 450 20.86 9.32 5.63
CA LEU A 450 22.10 8.50 5.63
C LEU A 450 23.33 9.29 6.07
N LEU A 451 23.41 10.58 5.77
CA LEU A 451 24.50 11.45 6.15
C LEU A 451 24.38 11.96 7.60
N THR A 452 23.19 12.40 7.99
CA THR A 452 22.95 13.12 9.26
C THR A 452 22.33 12.28 10.36
N GLN A 453 21.76 11.11 10.03
CA GLN A 453 20.96 10.24 10.90
C GLN A 453 19.67 10.91 11.46
N THR A 454 19.24 11.99 10.85
CA THR A 454 18.01 12.72 11.21
C THR A 454 16.83 12.31 10.32
N LEU A 455 15.60 12.51 10.84
CA LEU A 455 14.35 12.22 10.12
C LEU A 455 14.08 13.24 9.01
#